data_0b98a66f566be7186c63d7d0fd1b100d
#
_entry.id   0b98a66f566be7186c63d7d0fd1b100d
#
_cell.length_a   1.000
_cell.length_b   1.000
_cell.length_c   1.000
_cell.angle_alpha   90.00
_cell.angle_beta   90.00
_cell.angle_gamma   90.00
#
_symmetry.space_group_name_H-M   'P 1'
#
loop_
_entity.id
_entity.type
_entity.pdbx_description
1 polymer ?
#
loop_
_entity_poly.entity_id
_entity_poly.type
_entity_poly.pdbx_seq_one_letter_code
_entity_poly.pdbx_strand_id
1 'polypeptide(L)'
;MSFLAWNCRGLGNPCTVRELGDLIRAKDPSVVFLAETWADEARLNDIKRNLSFDNLHFVERINRAGGLALFWKDLVDLHVEMSSKNHIDAVVGKGKEGAWRITGFYGEPVTHKRMESWNLLRELNSRITLPWLCFGDFNEIIRQSEKLGGSVRSQAQMQIFREAIDECGFMDLGFTGSQFTWKKHFNDGHSVWERLYRGMANSD
;
A
#
# COMPACT_ATOMS: atom_id res chain seq x y z
N MET A 1 16.87 5.71 1.09
CA MET A 1 15.71 5.34 0.24
C MET A 1 14.44 5.61 1.02
N SER A 2 13.44 6.25 0.41
CA SER A 2 12.15 6.59 1.03
C SER A 2 11.00 6.09 0.18
N PHE A 3 9.91 5.69 0.84
CA PHE A 3 8.71 5.10 0.23
C PHE A 3 7.49 5.97 0.51
N LEU A 4 6.63 6.13 -0.48
CA LEU A 4 5.30 6.72 -0.33
C LEU A 4 4.26 5.68 -0.73
N ALA A 5 3.25 5.43 0.11
CA ALA A 5 2.07 4.68 -0.25
C ALA A 5 0.83 5.58 -0.13
N TRP A 6 -0.03 5.56 -1.14
CA TRP A 6 -1.24 6.36 -1.13
C TRP A 6 -2.38 5.71 -1.91
N ASN A 7 -3.56 5.61 -1.29
CA ASN A 7 -4.81 5.29 -2.00
C ASN A 7 -5.38 6.60 -2.56
N CYS A 8 -5.20 6.80 -3.85
CA CYS A 8 -5.48 8.09 -4.49
C CYS A 8 -6.92 8.26 -4.96
N ARG A 9 -7.73 7.20 -4.96
CA ARG A 9 -9.14 7.22 -5.35
C ARG A 9 -9.40 7.92 -6.69
N GLY A 10 -8.54 7.63 -7.66
CA GLY A 10 -8.68 8.09 -9.03
C GLY A 10 -7.76 9.23 -9.42
N LEU A 11 -6.85 8.96 -10.35
CA LEU A 11 -5.90 9.91 -10.95
C LEU A 11 -6.48 10.63 -12.19
N GLY A 12 -7.75 10.42 -12.49
CA GLY A 12 -8.46 11.22 -13.50
C GLY A 12 -8.75 12.64 -13.04
N ASN A 13 -8.84 12.87 -11.72
CA ASN A 13 -9.09 14.20 -11.16
C ASN A 13 -7.77 15.02 -11.09
N PRO A 14 -7.70 16.21 -11.71
CA PRO A 14 -6.52 17.07 -11.65
C PRO A 14 -6.13 17.47 -10.21
N CYS A 15 -7.10 17.63 -9.30
CA CYS A 15 -6.82 17.95 -7.90
C CYS A 15 -6.06 16.82 -7.20
N THR A 16 -6.44 15.56 -7.45
CA THR A 16 -5.73 14.38 -6.93
C THR A 16 -4.28 14.32 -7.43
N VAL A 17 -4.07 14.60 -8.72
CA VAL A 17 -2.70 14.61 -9.29
C VAL A 17 -1.86 15.74 -8.70
N ARG A 18 -2.46 16.90 -8.44
CA ARG A 18 -1.77 18.02 -7.77
C ARG A 18 -1.39 17.64 -6.34
N GLU A 19 -2.31 17.05 -5.58
CA GLU A 19 -2.05 16.58 -4.21
C GLU A 19 -0.92 15.54 -4.17
N LEU A 20 -0.92 14.60 -5.13
CA LEU A 20 0.20 13.65 -5.29
C LEU A 20 1.52 14.38 -5.54
N GLY A 21 1.52 15.38 -6.42
CA GLY A 21 2.71 16.20 -6.70
C GLY A 21 3.19 16.96 -5.47
N ASP A 22 2.28 17.48 -4.64
CA ASP A 22 2.63 18.17 -3.39
C ASP A 22 3.25 17.20 -2.38
N LEU A 23 2.69 15.99 -2.23
CA LEU A 23 3.24 14.93 -1.38
C LEU A 23 4.65 14.52 -1.83
N ILE A 24 4.85 14.32 -3.13
CA ILE A 24 6.14 13.93 -3.69
C ILE A 24 7.18 15.05 -3.48
N ARG A 25 6.84 16.31 -3.71
CA ARG A 25 7.74 17.43 -3.44
C ARG A 25 8.12 17.56 -1.97
N ALA A 26 7.15 17.33 -1.08
CA ALA A 26 7.37 17.45 0.36
C ALA A 26 8.18 16.29 0.96
N LYS A 27 8.09 15.08 0.39
CA LYS A 27 8.68 13.85 0.96
C LYS A 27 9.87 13.30 0.16
N ASP A 28 10.04 13.75 -1.09
CA ASP A 28 11.05 13.27 -2.03
C ASP A 28 11.23 11.73 -2.02
N PRO A 29 10.17 10.96 -2.28
CA PRO A 29 10.25 9.51 -2.22
C PRO A 29 11.05 8.95 -3.41
N SER A 30 11.82 7.89 -3.14
CA SER A 30 12.51 7.12 -4.17
C SER A 30 11.58 6.14 -4.88
N VAL A 31 10.55 5.66 -4.15
CA VAL A 31 9.55 4.69 -4.62
C VAL A 31 8.16 5.16 -4.18
N VAL A 32 7.18 5.11 -5.09
CA VAL A 32 5.78 5.48 -4.83
C VAL A 32 4.86 4.34 -5.23
N PHE A 33 4.09 3.84 -4.28
CA PHE A 33 3.02 2.88 -4.51
C PHE A 33 1.65 3.57 -4.42
N LEU A 34 0.86 3.44 -5.47
CA LEU A 34 -0.49 4.00 -5.54
C LEU A 34 -1.52 2.89 -5.67
N ALA A 35 -2.57 2.97 -4.87
CA ALA A 35 -3.75 2.12 -4.97
C ALA A 35 -4.97 2.93 -5.44
N GLU A 36 -5.94 2.24 -6.03
CA GLU A 36 -7.15 2.83 -6.62
C GLU A 36 -6.83 3.94 -7.64
N THR A 37 -5.91 3.66 -8.55
CA THR A 37 -5.47 4.65 -9.55
C THR A 37 -6.58 5.03 -10.52
N TRP A 38 -7.48 4.10 -10.87
CA TRP A 38 -8.57 4.24 -11.85
C TRP A 38 -8.10 4.81 -13.19
N ALA A 39 -6.82 4.71 -13.48
CA ALA A 39 -6.15 5.26 -14.64
C ALA A 39 -5.72 4.15 -15.60
N ASP A 40 -5.60 4.49 -16.86
CA ASP A 40 -4.98 3.66 -17.89
C ASP A 40 -3.46 3.90 -17.97
N GLU A 41 -2.78 3.11 -18.79
CA GLU A 41 -1.33 3.20 -18.98
C GLU A 41 -0.88 4.56 -19.48
N ALA A 42 -1.60 5.15 -20.44
CA ALA A 42 -1.25 6.45 -21.01
C ALA A 42 -1.25 7.54 -19.94
N ARG A 43 -2.30 7.55 -19.11
CA ARG A 43 -2.42 8.49 -17.99
C ARG A 43 -1.33 8.29 -16.94
N LEU A 44 -1.01 7.03 -16.60
CA LEU A 44 0.05 6.72 -15.63
C LEU A 44 1.43 7.14 -16.16
N ASN A 45 1.71 6.96 -17.44
CA ASN A 45 2.94 7.43 -18.07
C ASN A 45 3.05 8.95 -18.08
N ASP A 46 1.95 9.67 -18.31
CA ASP A 46 1.93 11.14 -18.22
C ASP A 46 2.25 11.61 -16.80
N ILE A 47 1.63 11.00 -15.80
CA ILE A 47 1.87 11.29 -14.38
C ILE A 47 3.32 10.99 -14.01
N LYS A 48 3.86 9.83 -14.42
CA LYS A 48 5.26 9.44 -14.21
C LYS A 48 6.21 10.54 -14.68
N ARG A 49 6.04 11.01 -15.95
CA ARG A 49 6.87 12.06 -16.53
C ARG A 49 6.76 13.38 -15.76
N ASN A 50 5.54 13.80 -15.44
CA ASN A 50 5.28 15.07 -14.75
C ASN A 50 5.82 15.08 -13.31
N LEU A 51 5.96 13.92 -12.68
CA LEU A 51 6.47 13.75 -11.32
C LEU A 51 7.93 13.33 -11.27
N SER A 52 8.62 13.30 -12.44
CA SER A 52 10.06 12.98 -12.58
C SER A 52 10.45 11.61 -12.00
N PHE A 53 9.63 10.59 -12.28
CA PHE A 53 9.99 9.20 -12.07
C PHE A 53 10.43 8.56 -13.39
N ASP A 54 11.40 7.66 -13.31
CA ASP A 54 12.00 7.03 -14.49
C ASP A 54 11.22 5.77 -14.89
N ASN A 55 10.77 5.01 -13.90
CA ASN A 55 10.20 3.69 -14.08
C ASN A 55 8.74 3.62 -13.59
N LEU A 56 8.00 2.68 -14.18
CA LEU A 56 6.60 2.39 -13.86
C LEU A 56 6.32 0.90 -14.04
N HIS A 57 5.69 0.30 -13.06
CA HIS A 57 4.91 -0.93 -13.21
C HIS A 57 3.48 -0.67 -12.75
N PHE A 58 2.49 -1.23 -13.44
CA PHE A 58 1.09 -1.03 -13.07
C PHE A 58 0.27 -2.30 -13.23
N VAL A 59 -0.81 -2.36 -12.48
CA VAL A 59 -1.87 -3.37 -12.61
C VAL A 59 -3.12 -2.65 -13.05
N GLU A 60 -3.69 -3.09 -14.15
CA GLU A 60 -4.89 -2.48 -14.70
C GLU A 60 -6.06 -2.55 -13.72
N ARG A 61 -6.90 -1.54 -13.77
CA ARG A 61 -8.18 -1.53 -13.07
C ARG A 61 -9.13 -2.60 -13.63
N ILE A 62 -9.88 -3.22 -12.74
CA ILE A 62 -10.95 -4.11 -13.13
C ILE A 62 -12.25 -3.29 -13.16
N ASN A 63 -12.83 -3.10 -14.35
CA ASN A 63 -13.99 -2.23 -14.58
C ASN A 63 -13.68 -0.76 -14.21
N ARG A 64 -14.43 -0.19 -13.23
CA ARG A 64 -14.30 1.19 -12.78
C ARG A 64 -13.61 1.33 -11.42
N ALA A 65 -13.05 0.25 -10.88
CA ALA A 65 -12.44 0.23 -9.56
C ALA A 65 -11.04 -0.38 -9.60
N GLY A 66 -10.24 -0.14 -8.57
CA GLY A 66 -8.91 -0.70 -8.40
C GLY A 66 -7.86 -0.01 -9.26
N GLY A 67 -6.89 -0.79 -9.74
CA GLY A 67 -5.68 -0.31 -10.37
C GLY A 67 -4.59 0.04 -9.37
N LEU A 68 -3.39 -0.49 -9.61
CA LEU A 68 -2.20 -0.22 -8.80
C LEU A 68 -1.11 0.37 -9.71
N ALA A 69 -0.24 1.19 -9.12
CA ALA A 69 0.95 1.66 -9.81
C ALA A 69 2.13 1.73 -8.84
N LEU A 70 3.30 1.35 -9.32
CA LEU A 70 4.58 1.51 -8.63
C LEU A 70 5.47 2.37 -9.53
N PHE A 71 5.87 3.53 -9.02
CA PHE A 71 6.85 4.40 -9.66
C PHE A 71 8.16 4.36 -8.88
N TRP A 72 9.30 4.40 -9.58
CA TRP A 72 10.59 4.50 -8.90
C TRP A 72 11.62 5.24 -9.75
N LYS A 73 12.63 5.80 -9.07
CA LYS A 73 13.75 6.52 -9.67
C LYS A 73 14.84 5.53 -10.09
N ASP A 74 15.59 5.82 -11.14
CA ASP A 74 16.70 4.97 -11.66
C ASP A 74 17.77 4.65 -10.61
N LEU A 75 17.91 5.52 -9.61
CA LEU A 75 18.83 5.26 -8.49
C LEU A 75 18.44 4.02 -7.64
N VAL A 76 17.23 3.49 -7.82
CA VAL A 76 16.73 2.28 -7.15
C VAL A 76 16.79 1.11 -8.12
N ASP A 77 17.72 0.20 -7.89
CA ASP A 77 17.82 -1.06 -8.66
C ASP A 77 16.69 -2.02 -8.25
N LEU A 78 15.52 -1.80 -8.85
CA LEU A 78 14.27 -2.46 -8.49
C LEU A 78 13.78 -3.36 -9.63
N HIS A 79 13.52 -4.63 -9.32
CA HIS A 79 12.98 -5.62 -10.25
C HIS A 79 11.62 -6.12 -9.75
N VAL A 80 10.58 -5.89 -10.53
CA VAL A 80 9.25 -6.41 -10.21
C VAL A 80 9.21 -7.90 -10.47
N GLU A 81 8.79 -8.68 -9.46
CA GLU A 81 8.72 -10.15 -9.52
C GLU A 81 7.32 -10.63 -9.88
N MET A 82 6.31 -10.02 -9.26
CA MET A 82 4.92 -10.37 -9.51
C MET A 82 3.98 -9.23 -9.12
N SER A 83 2.76 -9.31 -9.64
CA SER A 83 1.70 -8.39 -9.27
C SER A 83 0.31 -9.01 -9.40
N SER A 84 -0.65 -8.47 -8.68
CA SER A 84 -2.08 -8.81 -8.79
C SER A 84 -2.93 -7.58 -8.51
N LYS A 85 -4.24 -7.72 -8.53
CA LYS A 85 -5.16 -6.63 -8.14
C LYS A 85 -4.91 -6.06 -6.73
N ASN A 86 -4.17 -6.78 -5.88
CA ASN A 86 -3.96 -6.45 -4.47
C ASN A 86 -2.50 -6.13 -4.12
N HIS A 87 -1.53 -6.39 -5.00
CA HIS A 87 -0.12 -6.13 -4.70
C HIS A 87 0.75 -5.93 -5.93
N ILE A 88 1.87 -5.26 -5.72
CA ILE A 88 3.04 -5.25 -6.60
C ILE A 88 4.24 -5.63 -5.74
N ASP A 89 4.88 -6.73 -6.09
CA ASP A 89 6.01 -7.31 -5.38
C ASP A 89 7.29 -7.13 -6.18
N ALA A 90 8.35 -6.71 -5.53
CA ALA A 90 9.62 -6.42 -6.19
C ALA A 90 10.82 -6.69 -5.29
N VAL A 91 11.98 -6.92 -5.90
CA VAL A 91 13.26 -7.07 -5.22
C VAL A 91 14.17 -5.91 -5.56
N VAL A 92 14.75 -5.31 -4.54
CA VAL A 92 15.78 -4.28 -4.64
C VAL A 92 17.15 -4.94 -4.59
N GLY A 93 18.02 -4.64 -5.57
CA GLY A 93 19.35 -5.21 -5.67
C GLY A 93 19.36 -6.69 -6.01
N LYS A 94 18.46 -7.16 -6.85
CA LYS A 94 18.31 -8.56 -7.23
C LYS A 94 19.65 -9.16 -7.70
N GLY A 95 20.01 -10.30 -7.10
CA GLY A 95 21.28 -10.99 -7.37
C GLY A 95 22.52 -10.36 -6.74
N LYS A 96 22.37 -9.34 -5.92
CA LYS A 96 23.45 -8.70 -5.17
C LYS A 96 23.41 -9.09 -3.70
N GLU A 97 24.56 -9.00 -3.03
CA GLU A 97 24.62 -9.07 -1.58
C GLU A 97 23.77 -7.94 -0.97
N GLY A 98 23.01 -8.25 0.07
CA GLY A 98 22.08 -7.29 0.69
C GLY A 98 20.81 -7.02 -0.12
N ALA A 99 20.46 -7.88 -1.09
CA ALA A 99 19.16 -7.82 -1.76
C ALA A 99 18.03 -7.97 -0.75
N TRP A 100 16.93 -7.23 -0.95
CA TRP A 100 15.77 -7.26 -0.08
C TRP A 100 14.47 -7.04 -0.87
N ARG A 101 13.35 -7.39 -0.28
CA ARG A 101 12.07 -7.45 -0.93
C ARG A 101 11.17 -6.30 -0.48
N ILE A 102 10.43 -5.74 -1.41
CA ILE A 102 9.35 -4.79 -1.13
C ILE A 102 8.03 -5.28 -1.72
N THR A 103 6.96 -5.04 -1.01
CA THR A 103 5.61 -5.27 -1.53
C THR A 103 4.73 -4.05 -1.25
N GLY A 104 4.29 -3.37 -2.31
CA GLY A 104 3.19 -2.43 -2.24
C GLY A 104 1.89 -3.22 -2.12
N PHE A 105 1.16 -3.08 -1.02
CA PHE A 105 0.00 -3.89 -0.69
C PHE A 105 -1.30 -3.07 -0.60
N TYR A 106 -2.34 -3.61 -1.23
CA TYR A 106 -3.70 -3.08 -1.16
C TYR A 106 -4.64 -4.18 -0.67
N GLY A 107 -4.98 -4.15 0.61
CA GLY A 107 -5.90 -5.08 1.24
C GLY A 107 -7.32 -4.97 0.69
N GLU A 108 -8.05 -6.06 0.70
CA GLU A 108 -9.42 -6.13 0.21
C GLU A 108 -10.34 -5.21 1.04
N PRO A 109 -10.97 -4.20 0.44
CA PRO A 109 -11.82 -3.26 1.17
C PRO A 109 -13.13 -3.90 1.65
N VAL A 110 -13.61 -4.93 0.95
CA VAL A 110 -14.87 -5.60 1.27
C VAL A 110 -14.65 -6.58 2.41
N THR A 111 -15.26 -6.30 3.55
CA THR A 111 -15.01 -6.99 4.82
C THR A 111 -15.05 -8.52 4.74
N HIS A 112 -16.07 -9.11 4.10
CA HIS A 112 -16.21 -10.57 4.02
C HIS A 112 -15.20 -11.24 3.07
N LYS A 113 -14.44 -10.46 2.29
CA LYS A 113 -13.39 -10.95 1.38
C LYS A 113 -11.98 -10.75 1.91
N ARG A 114 -11.80 -10.08 3.04
CA ARG A 114 -10.47 -9.75 3.59
C ARG A 114 -9.59 -10.96 3.83
N MET A 115 -10.18 -12.14 4.05
CA MET A 115 -9.42 -13.38 4.13
C MET A 115 -8.54 -13.63 2.90
N GLU A 116 -8.99 -13.20 1.70
CA GLU A 116 -8.19 -13.30 0.47
C GLU A 116 -6.86 -12.53 0.60
N SER A 117 -6.89 -11.35 1.25
CA SER A 117 -5.69 -10.55 1.50
C SER A 117 -4.71 -11.24 2.44
N TRP A 118 -5.21 -11.87 3.50
CA TRP A 118 -4.36 -12.57 4.47
C TRP A 118 -3.76 -13.84 3.89
N ASN A 119 -4.52 -14.57 3.09
CA ASN A 119 -4.01 -15.73 2.36
C ASN A 119 -2.95 -15.32 1.33
N LEU A 120 -3.13 -14.17 0.67
CA LEU A 120 -2.12 -13.62 -0.24
C LEU A 120 -0.83 -13.28 0.49
N LEU A 121 -0.87 -12.65 1.69
CA LEU A 121 0.34 -12.38 2.47
C LEU A 121 1.09 -13.68 2.83
N ARG A 122 0.37 -14.72 3.27
CA ARG A 122 0.94 -16.05 3.55
C ARG A 122 1.59 -16.68 2.32
N GLU A 123 0.91 -16.61 1.18
CA GLU A 123 1.44 -17.10 -0.09
C GLU A 123 2.71 -16.35 -0.48
N LEU A 124 2.70 -15.02 -0.38
CA LEU A 124 3.88 -14.20 -0.66
C LEU A 124 5.05 -14.53 0.27
N ASN A 125 4.78 -14.76 1.56
CA ASN A 125 5.78 -15.14 2.55
C ASN A 125 6.48 -16.48 2.20
N SER A 126 5.76 -17.43 1.63
CA SER A 126 6.29 -18.74 1.27
C SER A 126 7.19 -18.74 0.02
N ARG A 127 7.19 -17.66 -0.78
CA ARG A 127 7.82 -17.64 -2.11
C ARG A 127 9.27 -17.18 -2.10
N ILE A 128 9.60 -16.16 -1.32
CA ILE A 128 10.92 -15.51 -1.36
C ILE A 128 11.41 -15.28 0.06
N THR A 129 12.56 -15.84 0.38
CA THR A 129 13.24 -15.69 1.67
C THR A 129 14.27 -14.56 1.56
N LEU A 130 13.82 -13.34 1.68
CA LEU A 130 14.64 -12.12 1.75
C LEU A 130 14.10 -11.21 2.84
N PRO A 131 14.92 -10.34 3.43
CA PRO A 131 14.40 -9.25 4.26
C PRO A 131 13.26 -8.52 3.53
N TRP A 132 12.10 -8.40 4.17
CA TRP A 132 10.89 -8.01 3.47
C TRP A 132 10.20 -6.82 4.12
N LEU A 133 9.98 -5.75 3.33
CA LEU A 133 9.14 -4.61 3.66
C LEU A 133 7.81 -4.71 2.90
N CYS A 134 6.70 -4.82 3.62
CA CYS A 134 5.35 -4.74 3.08
C CYS A 134 4.69 -3.44 3.54
N PHE A 135 4.24 -2.60 2.60
CA PHE A 135 3.71 -1.28 2.93
C PHE A 135 2.52 -0.91 2.05
N GLY A 136 1.57 -0.17 2.60
CA GLY A 136 0.39 0.27 1.86
C GLY A 136 -0.88 0.37 2.70
N ASP A 137 -2.02 0.23 2.05
CA ASP A 137 -3.36 0.25 2.64
C ASP A 137 -3.84 -1.18 2.90
N PHE A 138 -3.81 -1.60 4.16
CA PHE A 138 -4.22 -2.97 4.54
C PHE A 138 -5.73 -3.12 4.69
N ASN A 139 -6.49 -2.02 4.67
CA ASN A 139 -7.94 -1.99 4.85
C ASN A 139 -8.43 -2.68 6.14
N GLU A 140 -7.54 -2.90 7.11
CA GLU A 140 -7.86 -3.46 8.42
C GLU A 140 -7.00 -2.83 9.53
N ILE A 141 -7.53 -2.85 10.75
CA ILE A 141 -6.85 -2.40 11.97
C ILE A 141 -6.35 -3.60 12.78
N ILE A 142 -5.25 -3.42 13.51
CA ILE A 142 -4.68 -4.47 14.37
C ILE A 142 -5.39 -4.52 15.73
N ARG A 143 -5.80 -3.37 16.23
CA ARG A 143 -6.44 -3.20 17.55
C ARG A 143 -7.48 -2.10 17.55
N GLN A 144 -8.46 -2.17 18.44
CA GLN A 144 -9.55 -1.21 18.51
C GLN A 144 -9.09 0.24 18.75
N SER A 145 -7.96 0.46 19.40
CA SER A 145 -7.40 1.80 19.62
C SER A 145 -6.96 2.50 18.31
N GLU A 146 -6.88 1.79 17.21
CA GLU A 146 -6.61 2.31 15.87
C GLU A 146 -7.87 2.81 15.12
N LYS A 147 -9.01 2.82 15.83
CA LYS A 147 -10.29 3.30 15.32
C LYS A 147 -10.94 4.24 16.32
N LEU A 148 -11.44 5.37 15.80
CA LEU A 148 -12.25 6.32 16.53
C LEU A 148 -13.58 6.53 15.79
N GLY A 149 -14.68 6.43 16.54
CA GLY A 149 -16.03 6.57 16.00
C GLY A 149 -16.57 5.34 15.26
N GLY A 150 -17.88 5.37 15.00
CA GLY A 150 -18.63 4.28 14.40
C GLY A 150 -18.69 3.02 15.27
N SER A 151 -19.14 1.91 14.68
CA SER A 151 -19.25 0.62 15.37
C SER A 151 -17.89 0.01 15.68
N VAL A 152 -17.81 -0.75 16.76
CA VAL A 152 -16.60 -1.52 17.16
C VAL A 152 -16.24 -2.52 16.06
N ARG A 153 -14.94 -2.62 15.73
CA ARG A 153 -14.45 -3.63 14.80
C ARG A 153 -14.55 -5.02 15.42
N SER A 154 -14.93 -6.02 14.63
CA SER A 154 -14.98 -7.41 15.08
C SER A 154 -13.62 -7.88 15.60
N GLN A 155 -13.58 -8.42 16.82
CA GLN A 155 -12.36 -9.00 17.39
C GLN A 155 -11.81 -10.14 16.53
N ALA A 156 -12.70 -10.98 15.96
CA ALA A 156 -12.30 -12.06 15.08
C ALA A 156 -11.60 -11.55 13.80
N GLN A 157 -12.07 -10.45 13.20
CA GLN A 157 -11.42 -9.85 12.03
C GLN A 157 -10.02 -9.35 12.34
N MET A 158 -9.88 -8.60 13.44
CA MET A 158 -8.57 -8.12 13.90
C MET A 158 -7.63 -9.28 14.26
N GLN A 159 -8.17 -10.36 14.86
CA GLN A 159 -7.38 -11.53 15.23
C GLN A 159 -6.79 -12.23 14.00
N ILE A 160 -7.61 -12.48 12.96
CA ILE A 160 -7.16 -13.11 11.72
C ILE A 160 -6.06 -12.28 11.04
N PHE A 161 -6.15 -10.95 11.09
CA PHE A 161 -5.12 -10.08 10.56
C PHE A 161 -3.82 -10.17 11.37
N ARG A 162 -3.90 -10.16 12.71
CA ARG A 162 -2.73 -10.37 13.58
C ARG A 162 -2.04 -11.70 13.32
N GLU A 163 -2.80 -12.78 13.18
CA GLU A 163 -2.27 -14.10 12.84
C GLU A 163 -1.50 -14.09 11.51
N ALA A 164 -2.02 -13.42 10.49
CA ALA A 164 -1.31 -13.29 9.22
C ALA A 164 0.00 -12.47 9.35
N ILE A 165 0.00 -11.40 10.17
CA ILE A 165 1.18 -10.61 10.49
C ILE A 165 2.23 -11.48 11.19
N ASP A 166 1.81 -12.23 12.23
CA ASP A 166 2.69 -13.08 13.02
C ASP A 166 3.29 -14.22 12.16
N GLU A 167 2.48 -14.87 11.33
CA GLU A 167 2.92 -15.94 10.42
C GLU A 167 3.92 -15.45 9.35
N CYS A 168 3.83 -14.18 8.95
CA CYS A 168 4.80 -13.56 8.04
C CYS A 168 6.05 -13.03 8.77
N GLY A 169 6.12 -13.14 10.10
CA GLY A 169 7.20 -12.57 10.90
C GLY A 169 7.25 -11.05 10.88
N PHE A 170 6.15 -10.39 10.54
CA PHE A 170 6.11 -8.94 10.41
C PHE A 170 6.04 -8.22 11.76
N MET A 171 6.79 -7.15 11.85
CA MET A 171 6.68 -6.12 12.88
C MET A 171 6.14 -4.83 12.25
N ASP A 172 5.14 -4.21 12.89
CA ASP A 172 4.67 -2.86 12.52
C ASP A 172 5.77 -1.84 12.83
N LEU A 173 6.20 -1.09 11.84
CA LEU A 173 7.26 -0.08 11.97
C LEU A 173 6.82 1.18 12.72
N GLY A 174 5.55 1.22 13.15
CA GLY A 174 5.00 2.36 13.87
C GLY A 174 4.65 3.54 12.96
N PHE A 175 4.53 4.71 13.55
CA PHE A 175 4.23 5.95 12.84
C PHE A 175 4.75 7.17 13.61
N THR A 176 4.93 8.26 12.89
CA THR A 176 5.12 9.60 13.44
C THR A 176 4.02 10.52 12.89
N GLY A 177 3.51 11.44 13.70
CA GLY A 177 2.42 12.33 13.31
C GLY A 177 1.04 11.76 13.62
N SER A 178 0.08 11.91 12.70
CA SER A 178 -1.31 11.45 12.91
C SER A 178 -1.40 9.94 12.99
N GLN A 179 -2.04 9.45 14.05
CA GLN A 179 -2.34 8.03 14.20
C GLN A 179 -3.26 7.50 13.11
N PHE A 180 -4.25 8.30 12.70
CA PHE A 180 -5.26 7.88 11.75
C PHE A 180 -4.86 8.27 10.33
N THR A 181 -4.90 7.31 9.43
CA THR A 181 -4.53 7.47 8.02
C THR A 181 -5.72 7.54 7.09
N TRP A 182 -6.91 7.20 7.58
CA TRP A 182 -8.17 7.26 6.85
C TRP A 182 -9.26 7.90 7.71
N LYS A 183 -10.12 8.71 7.05
CA LYS A 183 -11.27 9.35 7.68
C LYS A 183 -12.48 9.36 6.76
N LYS A 184 -13.65 9.27 7.34
CA LYS A 184 -14.93 9.47 6.68
C LYS A 184 -15.84 10.31 7.55
N HIS A 185 -16.40 11.36 6.96
CA HIS A 185 -17.47 12.17 7.55
C HIS A 185 -18.80 11.72 6.98
N PHE A 186 -19.80 11.62 7.82
CA PHE A 186 -21.16 11.24 7.45
C PHE A 186 -22.10 12.44 7.53
N ASN A 187 -23.21 12.40 6.78
CA ASN A 187 -24.15 13.51 6.67
C ASN A 187 -24.87 13.86 7.99
N ASP A 188 -24.91 12.93 8.94
CA ASP A 188 -25.46 13.10 10.29
C ASP A 188 -24.48 13.75 11.29
N GLY A 189 -23.31 14.18 10.80
CA GLY A 189 -22.26 14.85 11.57
C GLY A 189 -21.28 13.95 12.29
N HIS A 190 -21.48 12.63 12.32
CA HIS A 190 -20.48 11.75 12.91
C HIS A 190 -19.30 11.47 11.94
N SER A 191 -18.17 11.06 12.50
CA SER A 191 -16.95 10.77 11.74
C SER A 191 -16.36 9.46 12.22
N VAL A 192 -15.73 8.76 11.29
CA VAL A 192 -14.94 7.56 11.57
C VAL A 192 -13.52 7.79 11.10
N TRP A 193 -12.57 7.42 11.96
CA TRP A 193 -11.14 7.55 11.73
C TRP A 193 -10.51 6.19 11.95
N GLU A 194 -9.63 5.74 11.04
CA GLU A 194 -8.98 4.43 11.12
C GLU A 194 -7.51 4.53 10.69
N ARG A 195 -6.64 3.70 11.31
CA ARG A 195 -5.26 3.51 10.87
C ARG A 195 -5.20 2.29 9.94
N LEU A 196 -5.30 2.53 8.64
CA LEU A 196 -5.32 1.49 7.62
C LEU A 196 -3.99 1.33 6.89
N TYR A 197 -3.21 2.43 6.82
CA TYR A 197 -1.87 2.42 6.22
C TYR A 197 -0.82 2.06 7.25
N ARG A 198 0.10 1.22 6.83
CA ARG A 198 1.26 0.87 7.64
C ARG A 198 2.42 0.37 6.78
N GLY A 199 3.63 0.44 7.34
CA GLY A 199 4.78 -0.30 6.90
C GLY A 199 5.04 -1.42 7.91
N MET A 200 5.29 -2.61 7.41
CA MET A 200 5.64 -3.78 8.21
C MET A 200 6.87 -4.44 7.61
N ALA A 201 7.79 -4.90 8.45
CA ALA A 201 8.98 -5.61 8.01
C ALA A 201 9.18 -6.86 8.85
N ASN A 202 9.77 -7.90 8.24
CA ASN A 202 10.30 -9.02 9.00
C ASN A 202 11.65 -8.68 9.61
N SER A 203 12.13 -9.49 10.54
CA SER A 203 13.32 -9.20 11.36
C SER A 203 14.65 -9.69 10.74
N ASP A 204 14.63 -10.23 9.54
CA ASP A 204 15.84 -10.79 8.91
C ASP A 204 16.68 -9.73 8.19
#